data_3e77939081ba818e58f58a4abaf93bbc
#
_entry.id   3e77939081ba818e58f58a4abaf93bbc
#
_cell.length_a   1.000
_cell.length_b   1.000
_cell.length_c   1.000
_cell.angle_alpha   90.00
_cell.angle_beta   90.00
_cell.angle_gamma   90.00
#
_symmetry.space_group_name_H-M   'P 1'
#
loop_
_entity.id
_entity.type
_entity.pdbx_description
1 polymer ?
#
loop_
_entity_poly.entity_id
_entity_poly.type
_entity_poly.pdbx_seq_one_letter_code
_entity_poly.pdbx_strand_id
1 'polypeptide(L)'
;MPRNYFFRLAVFAVCCGVFAAAETAPREQGILPITTKSAPARQLFVGGLVKLQNLHGPEALQDFHKAIQLDPDFALANIMISFESVDAAVDPAEKVAARERANAAKSKVSRGEQLVVDWLTNSSEGRMVPAIQSMNEVLEQYPKDKFLAWLGAVWVENQQQITRAIPMFEREVALNPDFAPPLNELAYCYARTRNFDKAFTTMQRYITLLPNESNPQDSYAEILRMAGRFDEALVHYRASLKIDPGFVYSQLGIADTYALKGDEPRARAEYALAILHASSKTEVATWGLQSAITYVREQDFAGADAAFRAVASQAHENDLAVPEAEAYRFMASYQTDGAKALDLLKKAEAVLQEKHSLPKSTQQQELAVVLRERVARAAHDGNNELANATLKQLHELADSTHNQVVQIAYDGAAGAALVEQGKYDEALTHLAEDNRNPISVNFMVRAYQKTGDKAHADELSQLLANWNEPTLEQALVAAELHAHTNESARSFMRM
;
A
#
# COMPACT_ATOMS: atom_id res chain seq x y z
N MET A 1 -89.43 7.60 -31.76
CA MET A 1 -89.75 6.23 -32.29
C MET A 1 -88.50 5.66 -32.94
N PRO A 2 -88.32 4.42 -32.86
CA PRO A 2 -88.15 3.48 -31.71
C PRO A 2 -86.78 2.77 -31.78
N ARG A 3 -86.44 2.15 -30.80
CA ARG A 3 -86.50 0.73 -30.33
C ARG A 3 -85.16 0.19 -29.88
N ASN A 4 -85.13 -0.10 -28.59
CA ASN A 4 -84.47 -1.19 -27.84
C ASN A 4 -83.78 -2.30 -28.64
N TYR A 5 -82.61 -2.80 -28.13
CA TYR A 5 -82.46 -4.19 -27.75
C TYR A 5 -81.34 -4.38 -26.73
N PHE A 6 -81.70 -5.01 -25.61
CA PHE A 6 -80.82 -5.58 -24.61
C PHE A 6 -80.03 -6.76 -25.20
N PHE A 7 -78.78 -6.95 -24.81
CA PHE A 7 -78.21 -8.26 -24.61
C PHE A 7 -77.20 -8.24 -23.46
N ARG A 8 -77.49 -9.04 -22.47
CA ARG A 8 -76.58 -9.47 -21.38
C ARG A 8 -75.55 -10.39 -21.97
N LEU A 9 -74.25 -10.37 -21.54
CA LEU A 9 -73.51 -11.57 -21.16
C LEU A 9 -72.15 -11.22 -20.55
N ALA A 10 -71.94 -11.82 -19.38
CA ALA A 10 -70.76 -12.49 -18.89
C ALA A 10 -69.47 -11.71 -18.61
N VAL A 11 -69.32 -11.45 -17.34
CA VAL A 11 -68.02 -11.17 -16.68
C VAL A 11 -67.09 -12.37 -16.86
N PHE A 12 -66.00 -12.19 -17.59
CA PHE A 12 -64.78 -13.00 -17.48
C PHE A 12 -63.71 -12.10 -16.90
N ALA A 13 -63.44 -12.31 -15.59
CA ALA A 13 -62.27 -11.74 -14.94
C ALA A 13 -61.04 -12.49 -15.45
N VAL A 14 -60.33 -11.92 -16.41
CA VAL A 14 -58.96 -12.32 -16.73
C VAL A 14 -58.04 -11.51 -15.80
N CYS A 15 -57.54 -12.17 -14.78
CA CYS A 15 -56.39 -11.72 -13.99
C CYS A 15 -55.17 -11.70 -14.90
N CYS A 16 -54.94 -10.60 -15.62
CA CYS A 16 -53.64 -10.31 -16.18
C CYS A 16 -52.74 -9.92 -15.04
N GLY A 17 -51.95 -10.87 -14.54
CA GLY A 17 -50.77 -10.57 -13.72
C GLY A 17 -49.84 -9.67 -14.50
N VAL A 18 -49.79 -8.40 -14.12
CA VAL A 18 -48.75 -7.48 -14.54
C VAL A 18 -47.48 -8.01 -13.88
N PHE A 19 -46.76 -8.86 -14.58
CA PHE A 19 -45.34 -9.03 -14.32
C PHE A 19 -44.71 -7.67 -14.70
N ALA A 20 -44.41 -6.85 -13.69
CA ALA A 20 -43.50 -5.73 -13.84
C ALA A 20 -42.13 -6.32 -14.24
N ALA A 21 -41.89 -6.40 -15.54
CA ALA A 21 -40.54 -6.58 -16.04
C ALA A 21 -39.78 -5.35 -15.53
N ALA A 22 -38.86 -5.58 -14.62
CA ALA A 22 -37.87 -4.58 -14.27
C ALA A 22 -37.19 -4.19 -15.59
N GLU A 23 -37.45 -3.00 -16.08
CA GLU A 23 -36.72 -2.42 -17.20
C GLU A 23 -35.25 -2.45 -16.83
N THR A 24 -34.53 -3.43 -17.38
CA THR A 24 -33.07 -3.40 -17.36
C THR A 24 -32.67 -2.27 -18.29
N ALA A 25 -32.22 -1.15 -17.72
CA ALA A 25 -31.57 -0.11 -18.50
C ALA A 25 -30.58 -0.78 -19.49
N PRO A 26 -30.47 -0.29 -20.75
CA PRO A 26 -29.55 -0.89 -21.71
C PRO A 26 -28.16 -0.94 -21.11
N ARG A 27 -27.59 -2.14 -20.99
CA ARG A 27 -26.22 -2.34 -20.49
C ARG A 27 -25.29 -1.64 -21.46
N GLU A 28 -24.58 -0.65 -21.01
CA GLU A 28 -23.56 0.01 -21.80
C GLU A 28 -22.46 -1.01 -22.09
N GLN A 29 -22.24 -1.32 -23.37
CA GLN A 29 -21.24 -2.31 -23.75
C GLN A 29 -19.86 -1.87 -23.31
N GLY A 30 -19.16 -2.72 -22.55
CA GLY A 30 -17.81 -2.47 -22.07
C GLY A 30 -17.73 -1.83 -20.67
N ILE A 31 -18.83 -1.82 -19.89
CA ILE A 31 -18.88 -1.48 -18.47
C ILE A 31 -19.30 -2.70 -17.67
N LEU A 32 -18.62 -2.94 -16.54
CA LEU A 32 -18.90 -4.08 -15.65
C LEU A 32 -20.33 -3.97 -15.08
N PRO A 33 -21.18 -4.99 -15.23
CA PRO A 33 -22.48 -5.00 -14.59
C PRO A 33 -22.34 -5.11 -13.07
N ILE A 34 -23.24 -4.46 -12.35
CA ILE A 34 -23.33 -4.56 -10.89
C ILE A 34 -24.59 -5.37 -10.56
N THR A 35 -24.41 -6.64 -10.13
CA THR A 35 -25.51 -7.55 -9.81
C THR A 35 -25.90 -7.46 -8.34
N THR A 36 -27.09 -6.97 -8.06
CA THR A 36 -27.72 -6.97 -6.73
C THR A 36 -29.23 -6.98 -6.86
N LYS A 37 -29.92 -7.56 -5.89
CA LYS A 37 -31.39 -7.60 -5.80
C LYS A 37 -31.99 -6.29 -5.27
N SER A 38 -31.16 -5.37 -4.78
CA SER A 38 -31.56 -4.17 -4.07
C SER A 38 -31.02 -2.92 -4.78
N ALA A 39 -31.92 -2.10 -5.33
CA ALA A 39 -31.54 -0.81 -5.92
C ALA A 39 -30.88 0.13 -4.89
N PRO A 40 -31.34 0.23 -3.62
CA PRO A 40 -30.63 0.98 -2.59
C PRO A 40 -29.23 0.42 -2.29
N ALA A 41 -29.04 -0.91 -2.28
CA ALA A 41 -27.70 -1.50 -2.10
C ALA A 41 -26.75 -1.10 -3.23
N ARG A 42 -27.24 -1.07 -4.47
CA ARG A 42 -26.45 -0.58 -5.62
C ARG A 42 -26.03 0.87 -5.44
N GLN A 43 -26.93 1.76 -5.01
CA GLN A 43 -26.63 3.17 -4.78
C GLN A 43 -25.56 3.35 -3.70
N LEU A 44 -25.68 2.63 -2.58
CA LEU A 44 -24.69 2.63 -1.51
C LEU A 44 -23.33 2.13 -2.02
N PHE A 45 -23.31 1.02 -2.77
CA PHE A 45 -22.06 0.49 -3.33
C PHE A 45 -21.36 1.50 -4.24
N VAL A 46 -22.09 2.11 -5.19
CA VAL A 46 -21.53 3.13 -6.09
C VAL A 46 -21.07 4.36 -5.30
N GLY A 47 -21.82 4.80 -4.29
CA GLY A 47 -21.41 5.87 -3.39
C GLY A 47 -20.14 5.54 -2.62
N GLY A 48 -20.03 4.31 -2.12
CA GLY A 48 -18.82 3.82 -1.46
C GLY A 48 -17.61 3.81 -2.39
N LEU A 49 -17.76 3.41 -3.66
CA LEU A 49 -16.67 3.48 -4.63
C LEU A 49 -16.16 4.92 -4.85
N VAL A 50 -17.07 5.91 -4.93
CA VAL A 50 -16.69 7.33 -5.06
C VAL A 50 -15.93 7.82 -3.81
N LYS A 51 -16.38 7.44 -2.63
CA LYS A 51 -15.70 7.78 -1.37
C LYS A 51 -14.31 7.16 -1.31
N LEU A 52 -14.19 5.88 -1.69
CA LEU A 52 -12.90 5.20 -1.75
C LEU A 52 -11.89 5.92 -2.65
N GLN A 53 -12.33 6.40 -3.81
CA GLN A 53 -11.51 7.14 -4.75
C GLN A 53 -10.97 8.48 -4.19
N ASN A 54 -11.65 9.04 -3.18
CA ASN A 54 -11.26 10.28 -2.52
C ASN A 54 -10.61 10.05 -1.14
N LEU A 55 -10.18 8.81 -0.85
CA LEU A 55 -9.56 8.38 0.41
C LEU A 55 -10.46 8.54 1.65
N HIS A 56 -11.78 8.54 1.45
CA HIS A 56 -12.76 8.44 2.55
C HIS A 56 -13.06 6.96 2.84
N GLY A 57 -12.03 6.21 3.23
CA GLY A 57 -12.09 4.75 3.47
C GLY A 57 -13.14 4.33 4.50
N PRO A 58 -13.16 4.93 5.71
CA PRO A 58 -14.16 4.60 6.72
C PRO A 58 -15.61 4.81 6.25
N GLU A 59 -15.89 5.88 5.52
CA GLU A 59 -17.22 6.18 4.98
C GLU A 59 -17.57 5.25 3.82
N ALA A 60 -16.60 4.88 2.98
CA ALA A 60 -16.78 3.89 1.94
C ALA A 60 -17.13 2.52 2.54
N LEU A 61 -16.42 2.10 3.57
CA LEU A 61 -16.66 0.85 4.32
C LEU A 61 -18.07 0.82 4.92
N GLN A 62 -18.52 1.92 5.53
CA GLN A 62 -19.90 2.02 6.04
C GLN A 62 -20.94 1.82 4.95
N ASP A 63 -20.72 2.39 3.77
CA ASP A 63 -21.65 2.24 2.64
C ASP A 63 -21.63 0.80 2.11
N PHE A 64 -20.46 0.14 2.03
CA PHE A 64 -20.38 -1.28 1.67
C PHE A 64 -21.08 -2.17 2.70
N HIS A 65 -20.91 -1.92 4.01
CA HIS A 65 -21.64 -2.64 5.06
C HIS A 65 -23.15 -2.48 4.94
N LYS A 66 -23.64 -1.26 4.73
CA LYS A 66 -25.09 -1.03 4.51
C LYS A 66 -25.59 -1.71 3.24
N ALA A 67 -24.78 -1.76 2.18
CA ALA A 67 -25.13 -2.45 0.95
C ALA A 67 -25.29 -3.96 1.18
N ILE A 68 -24.37 -4.62 1.91
CA ILE A 68 -24.49 -6.05 2.23
C ILE A 68 -25.59 -6.35 3.26
N GLN A 69 -25.97 -5.41 4.12
CA GLN A 69 -27.16 -5.55 4.98
C GLN A 69 -28.45 -5.63 4.15
N LEU A 70 -28.53 -4.87 3.05
CA LEU A 70 -29.67 -4.86 2.15
C LEU A 70 -29.65 -6.03 1.13
N ASP A 71 -28.48 -6.54 0.79
CA ASP A 71 -28.29 -7.71 -0.07
C ASP A 71 -27.03 -8.49 0.39
N PRO A 72 -27.17 -9.48 1.28
CA PRO A 72 -26.05 -10.29 1.76
C PRO A 72 -25.27 -11.03 0.67
N ASP A 73 -25.91 -11.33 -0.46
CA ASP A 73 -25.32 -11.99 -1.62
C ASP A 73 -24.60 -11.01 -2.57
N PHE A 74 -24.49 -9.73 -2.23
CA PHE A 74 -23.86 -8.72 -3.08
C PHE A 74 -22.34 -8.96 -3.17
N ALA A 75 -21.91 -9.75 -4.17
CA ALA A 75 -20.54 -10.24 -4.30
C ALA A 75 -19.51 -9.11 -4.41
N LEU A 76 -19.78 -8.07 -5.25
CA LEU A 76 -18.87 -6.94 -5.40
C LEU A 76 -18.71 -6.15 -4.10
N ALA A 77 -19.77 -5.89 -3.35
CA ALA A 77 -19.66 -5.17 -2.08
C ALA A 77 -18.85 -5.96 -1.06
N ASN A 78 -19.07 -7.27 -0.98
CA ASN A 78 -18.31 -8.16 -0.09
C ASN A 78 -16.83 -8.21 -0.49
N ILE A 79 -16.49 -8.36 -1.77
CA ILE A 79 -15.07 -8.46 -2.18
C ILE A 79 -14.35 -7.13 -1.99
N MET A 80 -15.02 -5.99 -2.16
CA MET A 80 -14.41 -4.68 -1.90
C MET A 80 -14.04 -4.48 -0.43
N ILE A 81 -14.83 -4.96 0.55
CA ILE A 81 -14.46 -4.94 1.97
C ILE A 81 -13.16 -5.71 2.22
N SER A 82 -12.90 -6.77 1.45
CA SER A 82 -11.67 -7.57 1.58
C SER A 82 -10.46 -6.99 0.85
N PHE A 83 -10.63 -5.93 0.06
CA PHE A 83 -9.55 -5.33 -0.71
C PHE A 83 -8.66 -4.49 0.21
N GLU A 84 -7.34 -4.73 0.18
CA GLU A 84 -6.37 -4.16 1.12
C GLU A 84 -6.34 -2.62 1.12
N SER A 85 -6.57 -2.01 -0.04
CA SER A 85 -6.55 -0.55 -0.20
C SER A 85 -7.84 0.15 0.26
N VAL A 86 -8.87 -0.59 0.68
CA VAL A 86 -10.15 0.03 1.09
C VAL A 86 -10.04 0.74 2.41
N ASP A 87 -9.46 0.07 3.40
CA ASP A 87 -9.20 0.67 4.70
C ASP A 87 -8.24 -0.21 5.52
N ALA A 88 -7.18 0.39 6.04
CA ALA A 88 -6.32 -0.24 7.04
C ALA A 88 -7.07 -0.56 8.35
N ALA A 89 -8.20 0.13 8.60
CA ALA A 89 -9.03 -0.05 9.78
C ALA A 89 -9.89 -1.32 9.75
N VAL A 90 -10.06 -1.98 8.59
CA VAL A 90 -10.86 -3.21 8.52
C VAL A 90 -10.14 -4.34 9.25
N ASP A 91 -10.84 -4.94 10.24
CA ASP A 91 -10.36 -6.10 10.97
C ASP A 91 -9.95 -7.23 9.99
N PRO A 92 -8.76 -7.82 10.13
CA PRO A 92 -8.31 -8.92 9.26
C PRO A 92 -9.30 -10.09 9.19
N ALA A 93 -9.95 -10.44 10.29
CA ALA A 93 -10.97 -11.50 10.32
C ALA A 93 -12.21 -11.11 9.49
N GLU A 94 -12.58 -9.84 9.49
CA GLU A 94 -13.67 -9.35 8.64
C GLU A 94 -13.30 -9.39 7.16
N LYS A 95 -12.09 -9.02 6.77
CA LYS A 95 -11.59 -9.15 5.39
C LYS A 95 -11.70 -10.60 4.90
N VAL A 96 -11.31 -11.56 5.73
CA VAL A 96 -11.45 -13.00 5.41
C VAL A 96 -12.92 -13.38 5.23
N ALA A 97 -13.79 -13.05 6.19
CA ALA A 97 -15.22 -13.38 6.14
C ALA A 97 -15.92 -12.73 4.95
N ALA A 98 -15.60 -11.49 4.62
CA ALA A 98 -16.15 -10.79 3.45
C ALA A 98 -15.74 -11.48 2.14
N ARG A 99 -14.47 -11.89 2.01
CA ARG A 99 -13.99 -12.67 0.86
C ARG A 99 -14.71 -14.02 0.73
N GLU A 100 -14.93 -14.73 1.81
CA GLU A 100 -15.67 -15.98 1.81
C GLU A 100 -17.12 -15.77 1.35
N ARG A 101 -17.82 -14.73 1.83
CA ARG A 101 -19.17 -14.38 1.35
C ARG A 101 -19.19 -14.03 -0.13
N ALA A 102 -18.20 -13.26 -0.62
CA ALA A 102 -18.10 -12.94 -2.04
C ALA A 102 -17.97 -14.21 -2.90
N ASN A 103 -17.11 -15.14 -2.48
CA ASN A 103 -16.91 -16.41 -3.17
C ASN A 103 -18.17 -17.31 -3.14
N ALA A 104 -18.90 -17.34 -2.03
CA ALA A 104 -20.17 -18.08 -1.92
C ALA A 104 -21.26 -17.52 -2.86
N ALA A 105 -21.26 -16.20 -3.06
CA ALA A 105 -22.20 -15.52 -3.96
C ALA A 105 -21.79 -15.55 -5.45
N LYS A 106 -20.54 -15.91 -5.75
CA LYS A 106 -19.93 -15.81 -7.09
C LYS A 106 -20.76 -16.45 -8.22
N SER A 107 -21.36 -17.61 -7.99
CA SER A 107 -22.19 -18.28 -9.02
C SER A 107 -23.48 -17.55 -9.39
N LYS A 108 -23.88 -16.52 -8.61
CA LYS A 108 -25.12 -15.75 -8.77
C LYS A 108 -24.93 -14.46 -9.56
N VAL A 109 -23.70 -14.13 -9.95
CA VAL A 109 -23.34 -12.86 -10.59
C VAL A 109 -22.80 -13.07 -12.00
N SER A 110 -22.62 -11.98 -12.76
CA SER A 110 -22.09 -12.04 -14.13
C SER A 110 -20.66 -12.57 -14.17
N ARG A 111 -20.23 -13.06 -15.35
CA ARG A 111 -18.85 -13.56 -15.55
C ARG A 111 -17.81 -12.49 -15.19
N GLY A 112 -18.05 -11.22 -15.55
CA GLY A 112 -17.12 -10.15 -15.19
C GLY A 112 -16.98 -9.95 -13.69
N GLU A 113 -18.08 -9.98 -12.96
CA GLU A 113 -18.05 -9.89 -11.49
C GLU A 113 -17.38 -11.13 -10.86
N GLN A 114 -17.56 -12.32 -11.43
CA GLN A 114 -16.83 -13.52 -11.02
C GLN A 114 -15.33 -13.34 -11.18
N LEU A 115 -14.87 -12.73 -12.29
CA LEU A 115 -13.47 -12.45 -12.54
C LEU A 115 -12.89 -11.44 -11.52
N VAL A 116 -13.65 -10.40 -11.13
CA VAL A 116 -13.22 -9.46 -10.08
C VAL A 116 -13.07 -10.20 -8.74
N VAL A 117 -14.04 -11.05 -8.37
CA VAL A 117 -13.95 -11.85 -7.15
C VAL A 117 -12.76 -12.81 -7.21
N ASP A 118 -12.54 -13.48 -8.35
CA ASP A 118 -11.41 -14.40 -8.54
C ASP A 118 -10.06 -13.65 -8.47
N TRP A 119 -9.95 -12.50 -9.13
CA TRP A 119 -8.75 -11.66 -9.10
C TRP A 119 -8.37 -11.28 -7.68
N LEU A 120 -9.27 -10.61 -6.95
CA LEU A 120 -8.98 -10.10 -5.60
C LEU A 120 -8.81 -11.24 -4.57
N THR A 121 -9.58 -12.34 -4.70
CA THR A 121 -9.39 -13.54 -3.87
C THR A 121 -8.03 -14.18 -4.10
N ASN A 122 -7.66 -14.43 -5.36
CA ASN A 122 -6.38 -15.05 -5.69
C ASN A 122 -5.19 -14.18 -5.26
N SER A 123 -5.31 -12.84 -5.44
CA SER A 123 -4.31 -11.89 -4.96
C SER A 123 -4.10 -12.02 -3.45
N SER A 124 -5.16 -11.93 -2.66
CA SER A 124 -5.12 -12.04 -1.19
C SER A 124 -4.58 -13.39 -0.69
N GLU A 125 -4.84 -14.48 -1.43
CA GLU A 125 -4.34 -15.82 -1.11
C GLU A 125 -2.93 -16.10 -1.66
N GLY A 126 -2.26 -15.09 -2.24
CA GLY A 126 -0.90 -15.19 -2.77
C GLY A 126 -0.80 -16.03 -4.06
N ARG A 127 -1.91 -16.25 -4.77
CA ARG A 127 -1.95 -16.95 -6.06
C ARG A 127 -1.85 -15.96 -7.21
N MET A 128 -0.66 -15.40 -7.43
CA MET A 128 -0.46 -14.27 -8.33
C MET A 128 -0.79 -14.58 -9.79
N VAL A 129 -0.40 -15.75 -10.32
CA VAL A 129 -0.67 -16.09 -11.73
C VAL A 129 -2.16 -16.11 -12.06
N PRO A 130 -3.04 -16.84 -11.34
CA PRO A 130 -4.49 -16.77 -11.58
C PRO A 130 -5.09 -15.38 -11.26
N ALA A 131 -4.53 -14.61 -10.33
CA ALA A 131 -4.97 -13.23 -10.08
C ALA A 131 -4.75 -12.36 -11.32
N ILE A 132 -3.54 -12.40 -11.91
CA ILE A 132 -3.18 -11.65 -13.13
C ILE A 132 -4.04 -12.08 -14.31
N GLN A 133 -4.31 -13.39 -14.47
CA GLN A 133 -5.17 -13.90 -15.54
C GLN A 133 -6.59 -13.34 -15.43
N SER A 134 -7.20 -13.40 -14.25
CA SER A 134 -8.55 -12.88 -14.02
C SER A 134 -8.62 -11.36 -14.20
N MET A 135 -7.61 -10.61 -13.73
CA MET A 135 -7.50 -9.17 -13.94
C MET A 135 -7.44 -8.82 -15.43
N ASN A 136 -6.54 -9.45 -16.18
CA ASN A 136 -6.39 -9.17 -17.61
C ASN A 136 -7.68 -9.50 -18.38
N GLU A 137 -8.32 -10.64 -18.10
CA GLU A 137 -9.57 -11.05 -18.75
C GLU A 137 -10.71 -10.02 -18.47
N VAL A 138 -10.86 -9.56 -17.24
CA VAL A 138 -11.93 -8.59 -16.91
C VAL A 138 -11.67 -7.21 -17.49
N LEU A 139 -10.42 -6.74 -17.51
CA LEU A 139 -10.06 -5.47 -18.13
C LEU A 139 -10.26 -5.48 -19.65
N GLU A 140 -9.99 -6.61 -20.31
CA GLU A 140 -10.23 -6.79 -21.74
C GLU A 140 -11.74 -6.82 -22.06
N GLN A 141 -12.56 -7.46 -21.24
CA GLN A 141 -14.00 -7.55 -21.44
C GLN A 141 -14.73 -6.22 -21.18
N TYR A 142 -14.19 -5.38 -20.28
CA TYR A 142 -14.85 -4.14 -19.84
C TYR A 142 -13.93 -2.91 -20.01
N PRO A 143 -13.47 -2.60 -21.24
CA PRO A 143 -12.45 -1.58 -21.50
C PRO A 143 -12.94 -0.13 -21.31
N LYS A 144 -14.25 0.08 -21.10
CA LYS A 144 -14.84 1.41 -20.82
C LYS A 144 -15.13 1.64 -19.33
N ASP A 145 -14.90 0.65 -18.50
CA ASP A 145 -15.12 0.78 -17.06
C ASP A 145 -13.90 1.46 -16.43
N LYS A 146 -14.02 2.79 -16.24
CA LYS A 146 -12.94 3.62 -15.71
C LYS A 146 -12.54 3.25 -14.27
N PHE A 147 -13.51 2.78 -13.43
CA PHE A 147 -13.20 2.34 -12.08
C PHE A 147 -12.38 1.05 -12.11
N LEU A 148 -12.80 0.09 -12.92
CA LEU A 148 -12.09 -1.18 -13.07
C LEU A 148 -10.68 -0.99 -13.64
N ALA A 149 -10.51 -0.10 -14.63
CA ALA A 149 -9.23 0.24 -15.19
C ALA A 149 -8.29 0.91 -14.17
N TRP A 150 -8.82 1.86 -13.38
CA TRP A 150 -8.09 2.47 -12.27
C TRP A 150 -7.71 1.43 -11.20
N LEU A 151 -8.65 0.58 -10.77
CA LEU A 151 -8.40 -0.48 -9.80
C LEU A 151 -7.28 -1.43 -10.27
N GLY A 152 -7.27 -1.80 -11.56
CA GLY A 152 -6.23 -2.62 -12.15
C GLY A 152 -4.86 -1.95 -12.14
N ALA A 153 -4.80 -0.66 -12.45
CA ALA A 153 -3.56 0.12 -12.40
C ALA A 153 -3.02 0.27 -10.97
N VAL A 154 -3.90 0.57 -9.98
CA VAL A 154 -3.56 0.60 -8.54
C VAL A 154 -3.03 -0.76 -8.08
N TRP A 155 -3.68 -1.85 -8.49
CA TRP A 155 -3.19 -3.18 -8.12
C TRP A 155 -1.80 -3.47 -8.69
N VAL A 156 -1.51 -3.09 -9.94
CA VAL A 156 -0.17 -3.22 -10.56
C VAL A 156 0.86 -2.36 -9.83
N GLU A 157 0.50 -1.14 -9.43
CA GLU A 157 1.34 -0.25 -8.63
C GLU A 157 1.67 -0.86 -7.26
N ASN A 158 0.67 -1.41 -6.55
CA ASN A 158 0.84 -2.08 -5.26
C ASN A 158 1.77 -3.32 -5.35
N GLN A 159 1.85 -3.95 -6.53
CA GLN A 159 2.86 -4.99 -6.79
C GLN A 159 4.26 -4.39 -7.09
N GLN A 160 4.51 -3.12 -6.77
CA GLN A 160 5.76 -2.40 -7.02
C GLN A 160 6.16 -2.28 -8.51
N GLN A 161 5.22 -2.51 -9.44
CA GLN A 161 5.45 -2.45 -10.88
C GLN A 161 5.19 -1.04 -11.43
N ILE A 162 5.83 -0.03 -10.87
CA ILE A 162 5.57 1.40 -11.15
C ILE A 162 5.69 1.74 -12.64
N THR A 163 6.71 1.21 -13.31
CA THR A 163 6.94 1.45 -14.76
C THR A 163 5.83 0.88 -15.64
N ARG A 164 5.09 -0.15 -15.16
CA ARG A 164 3.91 -0.69 -15.84
C ARG A 164 2.64 0.06 -15.49
N ALA A 165 2.52 0.56 -14.26
CA ALA A 165 1.35 1.31 -13.79
C ALA A 165 1.25 2.69 -14.49
N ILE A 166 2.37 3.39 -14.72
CA ILE A 166 2.40 4.71 -15.38
C ILE A 166 1.58 4.74 -16.68
N PRO A 167 1.86 3.92 -17.71
CA PRO A 167 1.10 3.97 -18.96
C PRO A 167 -0.37 3.58 -18.78
N MET A 168 -0.72 2.78 -17.78
CA MET A 168 -2.12 2.47 -17.48
C MET A 168 -2.85 3.70 -16.95
N PHE A 169 -2.27 4.43 -16.00
CA PHE A 169 -2.84 5.69 -15.50
C PHE A 169 -2.85 6.80 -16.55
N GLU A 170 -1.77 6.96 -17.34
CA GLU A 170 -1.72 7.93 -18.45
C GLU A 170 -2.87 7.70 -19.45
N ARG A 171 -3.15 6.43 -19.78
CA ARG A 171 -4.27 6.06 -20.64
C ARG A 171 -5.61 6.46 -20.03
N GLU A 172 -5.83 6.18 -18.74
CA GLU A 172 -7.09 6.54 -18.06
C GLU A 172 -7.27 8.06 -17.98
N VAL A 173 -6.22 8.81 -17.69
CA VAL A 173 -6.23 10.28 -17.68
C VAL A 173 -6.56 10.87 -19.05
N ALA A 174 -6.13 10.20 -20.13
CA ALA A 174 -6.41 10.62 -21.50
C ALA A 174 -7.85 10.29 -21.93
N LEU A 175 -8.36 9.11 -21.57
CA LEU A 175 -9.70 8.65 -21.95
C LEU A 175 -10.79 9.31 -21.10
N ASN A 176 -10.51 9.57 -19.84
CA ASN A 176 -11.46 10.06 -18.84
C ASN A 176 -10.91 11.33 -18.15
N PRO A 177 -10.81 12.48 -18.86
CA PRO A 177 -10.10 13.67 -18.38
C PRO A 177 -10.69 14.30 -17.12
N ASP A 178 -11.97 14.05 -16.82
CA ASP A 178 -12.68 14.54 -15.64
C ASP A 178 -12.70 13.49 -14.50
N PHE A 179 -12.12 12.32 -14.72
CA PHE A 179 -11.99 11.28 -13.70
C PHE A 179 -10.70 11.51 -12.93
N ALA A 180 -10.81 12.09 -11.73
CA ALA A 180 -9.68 12.59 -10.97
C ALA A 180 -8.77 11.50 -10.33
N PRO A 181 -9.24 10.33 -9.84
CA PRO A 181 -8.42 9.37 -9.11
C PRO A 181 -7.13 8.93 -9.81
N PRO A 182 -7.11 8.64 -11.13
CA PRO A 182 -5.86 8.28 -11.80
C PRO A 182 -4.78 9.37 -11.77
N LEU A 183 -5.15 10.65 -11.60
CA LEU A 183 -4.18 11.74 -11.50
C LEU A 183 -3.40 11.65 -10.19
N ASN A 184 -4.05 11.26 -9.10
CA ASN A 184 -3.40 11.08 -7.81
C ASN A 184 -2.29 10.03 -7.92
N GLU A 185 -2.65 8.83 -8.34
CA GLU A 185 -1.72 7.69 -8.44
C GLU A 185 -0.60 7.95 -9.47
N LEU A 186 -0.95 8.55 -10.62
CA LEU A 186 0.02 8.90 -11.64
C LEU A 186 1.07 9.88 -11.12
N ALA A 187 0.65 10.87 -10.32
CA ALA A 187 1.59 11.82 -9.73
C ALA A 187 2.52 11.16 -8.72
N TYR A 188 2.01 10.23 -7.90
CA TYR A 188 2.88 9.41 -7.03
C TYR A 188 3.84 8.53 -7.83
N CYS A 189 3.38 7.89 -8.90
CA CYS A 189 4.25 7.11 -9.78
C CYS A 189 5.38 7.96 -10.38
N TYR A 190 5.08 9.18 -10.82
CA TYR A 190 6.09 10.12 -11.29
C TYR A 190 7.06 10.55 -10.18
N ALA A 191 6.55 10.85 -8.98
CA ALA A 191 7.39 11.23 -7.83
C ALA A 191 8.32 10.09 -7.43
N ARG A 192 7.82 8.85 -7.36
CA ARG A 192 8.61 7.64 -7.06
C ARG A 192 9.66 7.32 -8.12
N THR A 193 9.45 7.75 -9.37
CA THR A 193 10.46 7.70 -10.44
C THR A 193 11.28 8.98 -10.55
N ARG A 194 11.19 9.87 -9.55
CA ARG A 194 11.92 11.16 -9.43
C ARG A 194 11.60 12.17 -10.52
N ASN A 195 10.51 11.99 -11.26
CA ASN A 195 10.02 12.95 -12.26
C ASN A 195 9.10 13.99 -11.58
N PHE A 196 9.66 14.80 -10.70
CA PHE A 196 8.89 15.76 -9.90
C PHE A 196 8.17 16.82 -10.72
N ASP A 197 8.69 17.24 -11.88
CA ASP A 197 8.02 18.22 -12.74
C ASP A 197 6.66 17.68 -13.26
N LYS A 198 6.66 16.42 -13.74
CA LYS A 198 5.42 15.76 -14.13
C LYS A 198 4.50 15.54 -12.94
N ALA A 199 5.04 15.13 -11.79
CA ALA A 199 4.27 14.91 -10.56
C ALA A 199 3.55 16.20 -10.14
N PHE A 200 4.25 17.34 -10.06
CA PHE A 200 3.65 18.63 -9.70
C PHE A 200 2.57 19.07 -10.70
N THR A 201 2.85 18.97 -12.01
CA THR A 201 1.86 19.35 -13.04
C THR A 201 0.60 18.49 -12.94
N THR A 202 0.76 17.19 -12.68
CA THR A 202 -0.36 16.24 -12.53
C THR A 202 -1.17 16.56 -11.27
N MET A 203 -0.52 16.87 -10.15
CA MET A 203 -1.19 17.26 -8.91
C MET A 203 -1.93 18.60 -9.01
N GLN A 204 -1.39 19.58 -9.71
CA GLN A 204 -2.09 20.83 -9.94
C GLN A 204 -3.42 20.61 -10.69
N ARG A 205 -3.43 19.70 -11.66
CA ARG A 205 -4.66 19.29 -12.33
C ARG A 205 -5.62 18.59 -11.39
N TYR A 206 -5.13 17.70 -10.51
CA TYR A 206 -5.93 17.00 -9.51
C TYR A 206 -6.61 17.98 -8.55
N ILE A 207 -5.86 18.96 -8.01
CA ILE A 207 -6.40 20.05 -7.17
C ILE A 207 -7.47 20.85 -7.93
N THR A 208 -7.25 21.13 -9.21
CA THR A 208 -8.21 21.90 -10.02
C THR A 208 -9.54 21.16 -10.21
N LEU A 209 -9.50 19.83 -10.33
CA LEU A 209 -10.73 19.01 -10.47
C LEU A 209 -11.48 18.84 -9.16
N LEU A 210 -10.77 18.81 -8.03
CA LEU A 210 -11.33 18.54 -6.71
C LEU A 210 -10.91 19.62 -5.67
N PRO A 211 -11.29 20.90 -5.90
CA PRO A 211 -10.77 22.02 -5.09
C PRO A 211 -11.29 22.04 -3.64
N ASN A 212 -12.36 21.31 -3.35
CA ASN A 212 -13.01 21.26 -2.04
C ASN A 212 -12.71 19.95 -1.27
N GLU A 213 -11.87 19.07 -1.85
CA GLU A 213 -11.44 17.83 -1.20
C GLU A 213 -10.09 18.02 -0.53
N SER A 214 -9.90 17.36 0.63
CA SER A 214 -8.65 17.44 1.41
C SER A 214 -7.51 16.69 0.74
N ASN A 215 -7.79 15.52 0.16
CA ASN A 215 -6.80 14.63 -0.42
C ASN A 215 -5.90 15.28 -1.49
N PRO A 216 -6.38 16.10 -2.45
CA PRO A 216 -5.49 16.75 -3.41
C PRO A 216 -4.44 17.65 -2.79
N GLN A 217 -4.77 18.34 -1.69
CA GLN A 217 -3.81 19.17 -0.96
C GLN A 217 -2.81 18.33 -0.18
N ASP A 218 -3.28 17.25 0.43
CA ASP A 218 -2.45 16.27 1.15
C ASP A 218 -1.44 15.61 0.24
N SER A 219 -1.89 15.01 -0.85
CA SER A 219 -1.04 14.32 -1.82
C SER A 219 -0.01 15.25 -2.47
N TYR A 220 -0.40 16.51 -2.76
CA TYR A 220 0.55 17.52 -3.25
C TYR A 220 1.61 17.84 -2.20
N ALA A 221 1.22 17.97 -0.94
CA ALA A 221 2.13 18.19 0.17
C ALA A 221 3.13 17.02 0.31
N GLU A 222 2.67 15.78 0.20
CA GLU A 222 3.53 14.61 0.27
C GLU A 222 4.56 14.59 -0.86
N ILE A 223 4.16 14.86 -2.10
CA ILE A 223 5.10 14.94 -3.24
C ILE A 223 6.11 16.10 -3.06
N LEU A 224 5.67 17.24 -2.50
CA LEU A 224 6.58 18.33 -2.13
C LEU A 224 7.59 17.89 -1.06
N ARG A 225 7.14 17.13 -0.05
CA ARG A 225 8.00 16.52 0.97
C ARG A 225 9.02 15.56 0.33
N MET A 226 8.58 14.66 -0.55
CA MET A 226 9.47 13.76 -1.30
C MET A 226 10.54 14.52 -2.11
N ALA A 227 10.18 15.68 -2.66
CA ALA A 227 11.09 16.57 -3.37
C ALA A 227 11.98 17.44 -2.44
N GLY A 228 11.89 17.31 -1.12
CA GLY A 228 12.62 18.10 -0.14
C GLY A 228 12.09 19.53 0.08
N ARG A 229 10.93 19.86 -0.47
CA ARG A 229 10.27 21.17 -0.34
C ARG A 229 9.40 21.23 0.93
N PHE A 230 10.04 21.00 2.09
CA PHE A 230 9.37 20.76 3.37
C PHE A 230 8.46 21.90 3.84
N ASP A 231 8.89 23.15 3.70
CA ASP A 231 8.09 24.30 4.15
C ASP A 231 6.82 24.45 3.32
N GLU A 232 6.91 24.20 2.02
CA GLU A 232 5.76 24.21 1.13
C GLU A 232 4.82 23.02 1.41
N ALA A 233 5.40 21.84 1.68
CA ALA A 233 4.63 20.67 2.10
C ALA A 233 3.77 20.98 3.34
N LEU A 234 4.37 21.59 4.38
CA LEU A 234 3.65 22.00 5.60
C LEU A 234 2.51 22.99 5.32
N VAL A 235 2.64 23.87 4.32
CA VAL A 235 1.56 24.80 3.91
C VAL A 235 0.39 24.01 3.33
N HIS A 236 0.66 23.04 2.44
CA HIS A 236 -0.38 22.25 1.78
C HIS A 236 -1.04 21.24 2.73
N TYR A 237 -0.31 20.57 3.62
CA TYR A 237 -0.90 19.75 4.68
C TYR A 237 -1.87 20.54 5.56
N ARG A 238 -1.49 21.76 5.98
CA ARG A 238 -2.39 22.66 6.74
C ARG A 238 -3.58 23.14 5.93
N ALA A 239 -3.43 23.30 4.61
CA ALA A 239 -4.54 23.63 3.72
C ALA A 239 -5.55 22.46 3.64
N SER A 240 -5.06 21.22 3.58
CA SER A 240 -5.89 20.01 3.66
C SER A 240 -6.67 19.94 4.96
N LEU A 241 -6.02 20.12 6.12
CA LEU A 241 -6.66 20.15 7.44
C LEU A 241 -7.65 21.33 7.62
N LYS A 242 -7.48 22.41 6.85
CA LYS A 242 -8.44 23.50 6.86
C LYS A 242 -9.74 23.14 6.10
N ILE A 243 -9.63 22.30 5.07
CA ILE A 243 -10.79 21.77 4.33
C ILE A 243 -11.50 20.74 5.20
N ASP A 244 -10.76 19.76 5.72
CA ASP A 244 -11.26 18.73 6.64
C ASP A 244 -10.33 18.58 7.83
N PRO A 245 -10.69 19.09 9.02
CA PRO A 245 -9.90 18.93 10.24
C PRO A 245 -9.74 17.48 10.71
N GLY A 246 -10.58 16.56 10.22
CA GLY A 246 -10.52 15.12 10.51
C GLY A 246 -9.63 14.33 9.56
N PHE A 247 -9.03 14.95 8.54
CA PHE A 247 -8.20 14.26 7.56
C PHE A 247 -6.83 13.91 8.15
N VAL A 248 -6.79 12.81 8.89
CA VAL A 248 -5.64 12.38 9.70
C VAL A 248 -4.35 12.18 8.92
N TYR A 249 -4.42 11.84 7.62
CA TYR A 249 -3.24 11.64 6.77
C TYR A 249 -2.39 12.90 6.67
N SER A 250 -3.01 14.08 6.60
CA SER A 250 -2.27 15.35 6.64
C SER A 250 -1.61 15.62 7.99
N GLN A 251 -2.21 15.16 9.09
CA GLN A 251 -1.58 15.26 10.42
C GLN A 251 -0.32 14.38 10.48
N LEU A 252 -0.38 13.16 9.91
CA LEU A 252 0.77 12.27 9.76
C LEU A 252 1.84 12.89 8.85
N GLY A 253 1.44 13.47 7.70
CA GLY A 253 2.38 14.14 6.79
C GLY A 253 3.11 15.32 7.43
N ILE A 254 2.45 16.06 8.34
CA ILE A 254 3.10 17.10 9.14
C ILE A 254 4.15 16.47 10.07
N ALA A 255 3.81 15.39 10.77
CA ALA A 255 4.72 14.67 11.66
C ALA A 255 5.95 14.15 10.90
N ASP A 256 5.74 13.47 9.78
CA ASP A 256 6.77 12.98 8.86
C ASP A 256 7.72 14.11 8.39
N THR A 257 7.13 15.26 8.04
CA THR A 257 7.89 16.40 7.58
C THR A 257 8.79 16.95 8.68
N TYR A 258 8.32 17.04 9.92
CA TYR A 258 9.17 17.45 11.05
C TYR A 258 10.25 16.41 11.34
N ALA A 259 9.97 15.12 11.28
CA ALA A 259 10.98 14.07 11.42
C ALA A 259 12.10 14.20 10.38
N LEU A 260 11.75 14.44 9.12
CA LEU A 260 12.74 14.63 8.04
C LEU A 260 13.50 15.97 8.15
N LYS A 261 12.94 16.97 8.83
CA LYS A 261 13.61 18.22 9.15
C LYS A 261 14.52 18.12 10.38
N GLY A 262 14.53 17.01 11.11
CA GLY A 262 15.29 16.81 12.35
C GLY A 262 14.66 17.47 13.58
N ASP A 263 13.35 17.72 13.57
CA ASP A 263 12.57 18.20 14.73
C ASP A 263 11.75 17.06 15.32
N GLU A 264 12.45 16.04 15.84
CA GLU A 264 11.84 14.79 16.31
C GLU A 264 10.86 14.99 17.48
N PRO A 265 11.12 15.90 18.46
CA PRO A 265 10.13 16.15 19.50
C PRO A 265 8.80 16.67 18.96
N ARG A 266 8.86 17.56 17.94
CA ARG A 266 7.63 18.05 17.29
C ARG A 266 6.98 16.95 16.45
N ALA A 267 7.76 16.17 15.72
CA ALA A 267 7.24 15.03 14.98
C ALA A 267 6.44 14.08 15.90
N ARG A 268 7.00 13.70 17.05
CA ARG A 268 6.30 12.85 18.05
C ARG A 268 5.04 13.50 18.58
N ALA A 269 5.01 14.80 18.79
CA ALA A 269 3.81 15.51 19.22
C ALA A 269 2.69 15.45 18.16
N GLU A 270 3.06 15.61 16.87
CA GLU A 270 2.10 15.53 15.76
C GLU A 270 1.62 14.08 15.52
N TYR A 271 2.51 13.07 15.64
CA TYR A 271 2.07 11.65 15.65
C TYR A 271 1.10 11.34 16.78
N ALA A 272 1.35 11.87 18.00
CA ALA A 272 0.43 11.66 19.12
C ALA A 272 -0.96 12.25 18.84
N LEU A 273 -1.03 13.41 18.16
CA LEU A 273 -2.30 13.98 17.73
C LEU A 273 -3.01 13.08 16.69
N ALA A 274 -2.27 12.54 15.71
CA ALA A 274 -2.83 11.60 14.75
C ALA A 274 -3.37 10.34 15.45
N ILE A 275 -2.61 9.75 16.36
CA ILE A 275 -3.00 8.55 17.12
C ILE A 275 -4.29 8.78 17.93
N LEU A 276 -4.51 9.99 18.46
CA LEU A 276 -5.77 10.32 19.15
C LEU A 276 -7.00 10.27 18.23
N HIS A 277 -6.80 10.43 16.94
CA HIS A 277 -7.86 10.40 15.93
C HIS A 277 -7.91 9.07 15.13
N ALA A 278 -7.10 8.09 15.54
CA ALA A 278 -7.09 6.79 14.90
C ALA A 278 -8.47 6.10 14.98
N SER A 279 -8.89 5.52 13.86
CA SER A 279 -10.17 4.83 13.73
C SER A 279 -10.08 3.35 14.10
N SER A 280 -8.88 2.81 14.20
CA SER A 280 -8.62 1.41 14.50
C SER A 280 -7.38 1.17 15.36
N LYS A 281 -7.32 -0.01 15.97
CA LYS A 281 -6.14 -0.46 16.71
C LYS A 281 -4.92 -0.67 15.80
N THR A 282 -5.16 -1.05 14.55
CA THR A 282 -4.11 -1.19 13.52
C THR A 282 -3.46 0.17 13.24
N GLU A 283 -4.25 1.22 13.03
CA GLU A 283 -3.72 2.59 12.85
C GLU A 283 -2.91 3.05 14.05
N VAL A 284 -3.42 2.85 15.28
CA VAL A 284 -2.68 3.17 16.50
C VAL A 284 -1.32 2.49 16.54
N ALA A 285 -1.26 1.20 16.19
CA ALA A 285 0.00 0.45 16.18
C ALA A 285 0.94 0.92 15.06
N THR A 286 0.43 1.08 13.84
CA THR A 286 1.23 1.52 12.68
C THR A 286 1.81 2.93 12.89
N TRP A 287 1.00 3.88 13.35
CA TRP A 287 1.48 5.24 13.62
C TRP A 287 2.37 5.30 14.86
N GLY A 288 2.19 4.38 15.80
CA GLY A 288 3.10 4.15 16.91
C GLY A 288 4.49 3.72 16.45
N LEU A 289 4.57 2.83 15.44
CA LEU A 289 5.85 2.46 14.80
C LEU A 289 6.52 3.67 14.14
N GLN A 290 5.77 4.46 13.37
CA GLN A 290 6.29 5.68 12.73
C GLN A 290 6.84 6.68 13.77
N SER A 291 6.10 6.88 14.86
CA SER A 291 6.57 7.72 15.98
C SER A 291 7.86 7.16 16.60
N ALA A 292 7.97 5.84 16.76
CA ALA A 292 9.15 5.19 17.34
C ALA A 292 10.41 5.33 16.46
N ILE A 293 10.27 5.40 15.13
CA ILE A 293 11.39 5.64 14.20
C ILE A 293 12.09 6.98 14.50
N THR A 294 11.39 7.97 15.06
CA THR A 294 12.01 9.26 15.41
C THR A 294 13.14 9.11 16.44
N TYR A 295 13.04 8.15 17.36
CA TYR A 295 14.13 7.85 18.30
C TYR A 295 15.36 7.24 17.60
N VAL A 296 15.12 6.45 16.54
CA VAL A 296 16.23 5.91 15.71
C VAL A 296 16.93 7.06 15.00
N ARG A 297 16.21 8.06 14.49
CA ARG A 297 16.78 9.28 13.87
C ARG A 297 17.64 10.08 14.84
N GLU A 298 17.23 10.20 16.11
CA GLU A 298 18.01 10.82 17.17
C GLU A 298 19.18 9.95 17.66
N GLN A 299 19.29 8.70 17.19
CA GLN A 299 20.22 7.67 17.70
C GLN A 299 19.99 7.35 19.18
N ASP A 300 18.79 7.62 19.70
CA ASP A 300 18.34 7.16 21.00
C ASP A 300 17.78 5.74 20.90
N PHE A 301 18.67 4.76 20.79
CA PHE A 301 18.29 3.35 20.64
C PHE A 301 17.62 2.76 21.89
N ALA A 302 17.85 3.36 23.07
CA ALA A 302 17.14 2.94 24.27
C ALA A 302 15.67 3.41 24.24
N GLY A 303 15.44 4.64 23.85
CA GLY A 303 14.09 5.17 23.61
C GLY A 303 13.37 4.42 22.48
N ALA A 304 14.05 4.12 21.39
CA ALA A 304 13.54 3.30 20.28
C ALA A 304 13.11 1.90 20.75
N ASP A 305 13.98 1.18 21.47
CA ASP A 305 13.67 -0.14 22.05
C ASP A 305 12.43 -0.10 22.95
N ALA A 306 12.31 0.94 23.78
CA ALA A 306 11.15 1.09 24.68
C ALA A 306 9.86 1.34 23.88
N ALA A 307 9.90 2.23 22.90
CA ALA A 307 8.75 2.58 22.08
C ALA A 307 8.30 1.39 21.20
N PHE A 308 9.20 0.72 20.49
CA PHE A 308 8.85 -0.46 19.69
C PHE A 308 8.33 -1.63 20.53
N ARG A 309 8.87 -1.87 21.74
CA ARG A 309 8.32 -2.88 22.65
C ARG A 309 6.92 -2.56 23.10
N ALA A 310 6.61 -1.30 23.36
CA ALA A 310 5.26 -0.88 23.71
C ALA A 310 4.28 -1.16 22.57
N VAL A 311 4.67 -0.85 21.34
CA VAL A 311 3.85 -1.17 20.15
C VAL A 311 3.70 -2.69 19.99
N ALA A 312 4.79 -3.47 20.11
CA ALA A 312 4.73 -4.93 20.00
C ALA A 312 3.78 -5.55 21.03
N SER A 313 3.85 -5.09 22.30
CA SER A 313 2.94 -5.56 23.36
C SER A 313 1.48 -5.24 23.05
N GLN A 314 1.20 -4.01 22.64
CA GLN A 314 -0.15 -3.58 22.28
C GLN A 314 -0.67 -4.34 21.04
N ALA A 315 0.18 -4.57 20.03
CA ALA A 315 -0.17 -5.32 18.84
C ALA A 315 -0.49 -6.79 19.20
N HIS A 316 0.33 -7.41 20.02
CA HIS A 316 0.09 -8.76 20.53
C HIS A 316 -1.26 -8.89 21.27
N GLU A 317 -1.55 -7.99 22.20
CA GLU A 317 -2.83 -7.96 22.93
C GLU A 317 -4.06 -7.81 22.05
N ASN A 318 -3.89 -7.26 20.84
CA ASN A 318 -4.95 -7.01 19.88
C ASN A 318 -4.91 -7.94 18.65
N ASP A 319 -4.09 -8.99 18.65
CA ASP A 319 -3.91 -9.95 17.54
C ASP A 319 -3.51 -9.28 16.21
N LEU A 320 -2.64 -8.26 16.28
CA LEU A 320 -2.15 -7.50 15.12
C LEU A 320 -0.75 -7.99 14.72
N ALA A 321 -0.69 -9.11 14.00
CA ALA A 321 0.56 -9.80 13.70
C ALA A 321 1.55 -8.95 12.88
N VAL A 322 1.09 -8.14 11.93
CA VAL A 322 1.99 -7.30 11.09
C VAL A 322 2.69 -6.24 11.94
N PRO A 323 2.02 -5.35 12.68
CA PRO A 323 2.71 -4.37 13.51
C PRO A 323 3.58 -5.00 14.62
N GLU A 324 3.19 -6.15 15.16
CA GLU A 324 4.01 -6.88 16.13
C GLU A 324 5.32 -7.36 15.50
N ALA A 325 5.25 -8.01 14.34
CA ALA A 325 6.42 -8.50 13.61
C ALA A 325 7.33 -7.35 13.15
N GLU A 326 6.75 -6.25 12.64
CA GLU A 326 7.48 -5.04 12.26
C GLU A 326 8.22 -4.43 13.45
N ALA A 327 7.60 -4.35 14.63
CA ALA A 327 8.28 -3.84 15.83
C ALA A 327 9.53 -4.66 16.17
N TYR A 328 9.48 -6.00 16.12
CA TYR A 328 10.65 -6.85 16.34
C TYR A 328 11.69 -6.69 15.23
N ARG A 329 11.27 -6.62 13.97
CA ARG A 329 12.13 -6.38 12.82
C ARG A 329 12.85 -5.04 12.93
N PHE A 330 12.12 -3.97 13.24
CA PHE A 330 12.67 -2.62 13.42
C PHE A 330 13.70 -2.57 14.55
N MET A 331 13.43 -3.24 15.67
CA MET A 331 14.41 -3.36 16.73
C MET A 331 15.66 -4.13 16.29
N ALA A 332 15.54 -5.14 15.43
CA ALA A 332 16.69 -5.91 14.94
C ALA A 332 17.63 -5.07 14.07
N SER A 333 17.09 -4.14 13.25
CA SER A 333 17.83 -3.43 12.21
C SER A 333 18.95 -2.53 12.74
N TYR A 334 18.84 -2.00 13.97
CA TYR A 334 19.87 -1.14 14.57
C TYR A 334 20.66 -1.83 15.71
N GLN A 335 20.44 -3.12 15.98
CA GLN A 335 21.20 -3.82 17.01
C GLN A 335 22.66 -4.01 16.59
N THR A 336 23.59 -3.69 17.49
CA THR A 336 25.03 -3.97 17.29
C THR A 336 25.38 -5.42 17.63
N ASP A 337 24.63 -6.04 18.55
CA ASP A 337 24.74 -7.47 18.91
C ASP A 337 23.98 -8.33 17.89
N GLY A 338 24.73 -9.09 17.08
CA GLY A 338 24.18 -9.96 16.05
C GLY A 338 23.28 -11.07 16.60
N ALA A 339 23.62 -11.65 17.76
CA ALA A 339 22.78 -12.68 18.37
C ALA A 339 21.42 -12.11 18.80
N LYS A 340 21.40 -10.90 19.38
CA LYS A 340 20.17 -10.19 19.76
C LYS A 340 19.35 -9.83 18.52
N ALA A 341 20.00 -9.35 17.45
CA ALA A 341 19.31 -9.03 16.18
C ALA A 341 18.63 -10.27 15.59
N LEU A 342 19.34 -11.39 15.50
CA LEU A 342 18.80 -12.65 14.98
C LEU A 342 17.68 -13.21 15.86
N ASP A 343 17.74 -13.06 17.20
CA ASP A 343 16.63 -13.44 18.09
C ASP A 343 15.39 -12.63 17.84
N LEU A 344 15.52 -11.31 17.62
CA LEU A 344 14.40 -10.42 17.28
C LEU A 344 13.77 -10.80 15.93
N LEU A 345 14.58 -11.07 14.90
CA LEU A 345 14.08 -11.52 13.60
C LEU A 345 13.38 -12.88 13.70
N LYS A 346 13.88 -13.79 14.56
CA LYS A 346 13.20 -15.06 14.83
C LYS A 346 11.84 -14.85 15.51
N LYS A 347 11.71 -13.87 16.41
CA LYS A 347 10.41 -13.50 17.01
C LYS A 347 9.45 -12.95 15.96
N ALA A 348 9.92 -12.04 15.08
CA ALA A 348 9.11 -11.52 13.98
C ALA A 348 8.60 -12.65 13.07
N GLU A 349 9.48 -13.60 12.69
CA GLU A 349 9.10 -14.77 11.90
C GLU A 349 8.05 -15.64 12.62
N ALA A 350 8.23 -15.90 13.92
CA ALA A 350 7.32 -16.72 14.71
C ALA A 350 5.91 -16.11 14.75
N VAL A 351 5.81 -14.81 15.00
CA VAL A 351 4.53 -14.07 14.97
C VAL A 351 3.83 -14.28 13.63
N LEU A 352 4.52 -14.10 12.51
CA LEU A 352 3.94 -14.25 11.16
C LEU A 352 3.54 -15.69 10.81
N GLN A 353 4.18 -16.69 11.46
CA GLN A 353 3.88 -18.13 11.26
C GLN A 353 2.76 -18.64 12.16
N GLU A 354 2.39 -17.92 13.20
CA GLU A 354 1.23 -18.26 14.02
C GLU A 354 -0.07 -18.18 13.22
N LYS A 355 -1.14 -18.81 13.73
CA LYS A 355 -2.43 -18.83 13.06
C LYS A 355 -3.15 -17.49 13.28
N HIS A 356 -2.98 -16.57 12.35
CA HIS A 356 -3.68 -15.29 12.30
C HIS A 356 -4.68 -15.21 11.14
N SER A 357 -5.60 -14.26 11.23
CA SER A 357 -6.54 -13.93 10.13
C SER A 357 -5.88 -13.05 9.05
N LEU A 358 -4.58 -13.26 8.78
CA LEU A 358 -3.87 -12.52 7.73
C LEU A 358 -4.17 -13.08 6.34
N PRO A 359 -4.27 -12.23 5.30
CA PRO A 359 -4.16 -12.66 3.93
C PRO A 359 -2.82 -13.37 3.72
N LYS A 360 -2.85 -14.48 2.98
CA LYS A 360 -1.61 -15.25 2.75
C LYS A 360 -0.56 -14.45 1.97
N SER A 361 -1.00 -13.58 1.06
CA SER A 361 -0.10 -12.65 0.36
C SER A 361 0.65 -11.73 1.33
N THR A 362 -0.05 -11.11 2.28
CA THR A 362 0.53 -10.25 3.31
C THR A 362 1.53 -11.03 4.16
N GLN A 363 1.14 -12.22 4.66
CA GLN A 363 2.04 -13.09 5.41
C GLN A 363 3.34 -13.41 4.65
N GLN A 364 3.23 -13.71 3.35
CA GLN A 364 4.38 -14.03 2.51
C GLN A 364 5.29 -12.83 2.27
N GLN A 365 4.71 -11.65 2.06
CA GLN A 365 5.47 -10.40 1.87
C GLN A 365 6.21 -10.00 3.14
N GLU A 366 5.53 -9.99 4.29
CA GLU A 366 6.17 -9.66 5.57
C GLU A 366 7.27 -10.66 5.94
N LEU A 367 7.02 -11.96 5.73
CA LEU A 367 8.03 -13.00 5.93
C LEU A 367 9.25 -12.76 5.04
N ALA A 368 9.05 -12.37 3.78
CA ALA A 368 10.15 -12.10 2.85
C ALA A 368 11.05 -10.96 3.35
N VAL A 369 10.47 -9.89 3.92
CA VAL A 369 11.25 -8.79 4.49
C VAL A 369 12.03 -9.22 5.73
N VAL A 370 11.44 -10.03 6.61
CA VAL A 370 12.13 -10.60 7.78
C VAL A 370 13.31 -11.48 7.34
N LEU A 371 13.10 -12.36 6.34
CA LEU A 371 14.15 -13.23 5.80
C LEU A 371 15.27 -12.43 5.13
N ARG A 372 14.94 -11.37 4.40
CA ARG A 372 15.90 -10.44 3.81
C ARG A 372 16.84 -9.86 4.87
N GLU A 373 16.31 -9.32 5.95
CA GLU A 373 17.11 -8.74 7.02
C GLU A 373 17.96 -9.81 7.73
N ARG A 374 17.43 -11.02 7.89
CA ARG A 374 18.18 -12.14 8.45
C ARG A 374 19.37 -12.55 7.57
N VAL A 375 19.21 -12.54 6.24
CA VAL A 375 20.32 -12.78 5.28
C VAL A 375 21.37 -11.70 5.43
N ALA A 376 20.97 -10.43 5.35
CA ALA A 376 21.90 -9.30 5.44
C ALA A 376 22.67 -9.31 6.76
N ARG A 377 22.00 -9.56 7.88
CA ARG A 377 22.63 -9.66 9.21
C ARG A 377 23.59 -10.83 9.31
N ALA A 378 23.18 -12.02 8.91
CA ALA A 378 24.03 -13.21 8.96
C ALA A 378 25.28 -13.05 8.08
N ALA A 379 25.12 -12.47 6.89
CA ALA A 379 26.25 -12.19 5.99
C ALA A 379 27.22 -11.17 6.60
N HIS A 380 26.71 -10.09 7.17
CA HIS A 380 27.51 -9.08 7.85
C HIS A 380 28.30 -9.66 9.03
N ASP A 381 27.70 -10.53 9.83
CA ASP A 381 28.35 -11.19 10.97
C ASP A 381 29.28 -12.36 10.54
N GLY A 382 29.44 -12.62 9.23
CA GLY A 382 30.28 -13.70 8.70
C GLY A 382 29.68 -15.10 8.84
N ASN A 383 28.40 -15.21 9.25
CA ASN A 383 27.70 -16.50 9.36
C ASN A 383 27.13 -16.91 7.98
N ASN A 384 28.04 -17.31 7.09
CA ASN A 384 27.69 -17.66 5.71
C ASN A 384 26.76 -18.88 5.61
N GLU A 385 26.78 -19.80 6.56
CA GLU A 385 25.90 -20.96 6.58
C GLU A 385 24.44 -20.50 6.77
N LEU A 386 24.17 -19.68 7.79
CA LEU A 386 22.85 -19.14 8.04
C LEU A 386 22.38 -18.23 6.89
N ALA A 387 23.26 -17.36 6.37
CA ALA A 387 22.95 -16.48 5.25
C ALA A 387 22.49 -17.27 4.02
N ASN A 388 23.27 -18.29 3.62
CA ASN A 388 22.94 -19.12 2.46
C ASN A 388 21.68 -19.95 2.66
N ALA A 389 21.47 -20.55 3.86
CA ALA A 389 20.27 -21.30 4.17
C ALA A 389 19.01 -20.41 4.12
N THR A 390 19.10 -19.19 4.68
CA THR A 390 18.00 -18.24 4.67
C THR A 390 17.74 -17.69 3.26
N LEU A 391 18.78 -17.39 2.49
CA LEU A 391 18.65 -16.94 1.10
C LEU A 391 17.97 -18.00 0.23
N LYS A 392 18.29 -19.28 0.43
CA LYS A 392 17.60 -20.37 -0.25
C LYS A 392 16.12 -20.43 0.12
N GLN A 393 15.78 -20.29 1.41
CA GLN A 393 14.37 -20.22 1.86
C GLN A 393 13.62 -19.07 1.20
N LEU A 394 14.23 -17.89 1.10
CA LEU A 394 13.63 -16.71 0.47
C LEU A 394 13.48 -16.89 -1.06
N HIS A 395 14.45 -17.53 -1.72
CA HIS A 395 14.36 -17.88 -3.13
C HIS A 395 13.19 -18.84 -3.41
N GLU A 396 13.06 -19.90 -2.62
CA GLU A 396 11.95 -20.85 -2.72
C GLU A 396 10.59 -20.17 -2.50
N LEU A 397 10.53 -19.19 -1.59
CA LEU A 397 9.32 -18.37 -1.39
C LEU A 397 9.03 -17.52 -2.62
N ALA A 398 10.02 -16.85 -3.21
CA ALA A 398 9.86 -16.03 -4.42
C ALA A 398 9.38 -16.88 -5.60
N ASP A 399 10.02 -18.02 -5.84
CA ASP A 399 9.67 -18.94 -6.93
C ASP A 399 8.25 -19.51 -6.78
N SER A 400 7.83 -19.83 -5.55
CA SER A 400 6.52 -20.43 -5.32
C SER A 400 5.37 -19.44 -5.38
N THR A 401 5.63 -18.17 -5.06
CA THR A 401 4.60 -17.13 -4.98
C THR A 401 4.41 -16.34 -6.27
N HIS A 402 5.47 -16.23 -7.08
CA HIS A 402 5.54 -15.31 -8.23
C HIS A 402 5.14 -13.87 -7.86
N ASN A 403 5.36 -13.48 -6.60
CA ASN A 403 5.03 -12.16 -6.08
C ASN A 403 6.22 -11.24 -6.26
N GLN A 404 6.03 -10.12 -6.93
CA GLN A 404 7.10 -9.16 -7.23
C GLN A 404 7.73 -8.57 -5.96
N VAL A 405 6.93 -8.31 -4.91
CA VAL A 405 7.45 -7.79 -3.63
C VAL A 405 8.37 -8.80 -2.97
N VAL A 406 8.02 -10.10 -3.00
CA VAL A 406 8.86 -11.18 -2.48
C VAL A 406 10.13 -11.34 -3.32
N GLN A 407 10.04 -11.21 -4.64
CA GLN A 407 11.19 -11.26 -5.54
C GLN A 407 12.16 -10.10 -5.26
N ILE A 408 11.67 -8.88 -5.10
CA ILE A 408 12.49 -7.70 -4.74
C ILE A 408 13.20 -7.92 -3.41
N ALA A 409 12.51 -8.50 -2.41
CA ALA A 409 13.14 -8.82 -1.12
C ALA A 409 14.26 -9.85 -1.27
N TYR A 410 14.09 -10.87 -2.14
CA TYR A 410 15.13 -11.83 -2.46
C TYR A 410 16.33 -11.14 -3.12
N ASP A 411 16.10 -10.30 -4.12
CA ASP A 411 17.17 -9.60 -4.83
C ASP A 411 17.96 -8.67 -3.90
N GLY A 412 17.27 -7.90 -3.03
CA GLY A 412 17.92 -7.09 -2.01
C GLY A 412 18.77 -7.92 -1.05
N ALA A 413 18.28 -9.09 -0.62
CA ALA A 413 19.00 -10.02 0.26
C ALA A 413 20.23 -10.62 -0.43
N ALA A 414 20.07 -11.10 -1.67
CA ALA A 414 21.15 -11.68 -2.46
C ALA A 414 22.26 -10.67 -2.71
N GLY A 415 21.87 -9.46 -3.10
CA GLY A 415 22.81 -8.36 -3.31
C GLY A 415 23.61 -7.99 -2.06
N ALA A 416 22.94 -7.86 -0.91
CA ALA A 416 23.59 -7.58 0.36
C ALA A 416 24.62 -8.67 0.73
N ALA A 417 24.22 -9.95 0.62
CA ALA A 417 25.12 -11.07 0.89
C ALA A 417 26.34 -11.11 -0.05
N LEU A 418 26.15 -10.79 -1.33
CA LEU A 418 27.21 -10.75 -2.33
C LEU A 418 28.21 -9.58 -2.07
N VAL A 419 27.72 -8.44 -1.60
CA VAL A 419 28.60 -7.31 -1.19
C VAL A 419 29.52 -7.74 -0.04
N GLU A 420 28.98 -8.41 0.98
CA GLU A 420 29.77 -8.91 2.11
C GLU A 420 30.79 -10.01 1.70
N GLN A 421 30.51 -10.73 0.59
CA GLN A 421 31.44 -11.70 0.01
C GLN A 421 32.49 -11.06 -0.93
N GLY A 422 32.39 -9.75 -1.20
CA GLY A 422 33.27 -9.04 -2.15
C GLY A 422 32.96 -9.28 -3.63
N LYS A 423 31.79 -9.84 -3.96
CA LYS A 423 31.33 -10.13 -5.33
C LYS A 423 30.49 -8.96 -5.86
N TYR A 424 31.12 -7.81 -6.07
CA TYR A 424 30.42 -6.55 -6.28
C TYR A 424 29.64 -6.49 -7.60
N ASP A 425 30.15 -7.03 -8.69
CA ASP A 425 29.47 -6.99 -10.00
C ASP A 425 28.17 -7.84 -9.98
N GLU A 426 28.23 -9.03 -9.35
CA GLU A 426 27.06 -9.87 -9.15
C GLU A 426 26.04 -9.17 -8.22
N ALA A 427 26.54 -8.55 -7.13
CA ALA A 427 25.70 -7.82 -6.19
C ALA A 427 24.91 -6.68 -6.86
N LEU A 428 25.56 -5.88 -7.71
CA LEU A 428 24.94 -4.78 -8.43
C LEU A 428 23.77 -5.23 -9.31
N THR A 429 23.86 -6.42 -9.93
CA THR A 429 22.77 -6.98 -10.73
C THR A 429 21.53 -7.22 -9.90
N HIS A 430 21.66 -7.80 -8.70
CA HIS A 430 20.56 -8.02 -7.80
C HIS A 430 20.04 -6.73 -7.15
N LEU A 431 20.93 -5.87 -6.65
CA LEU A 431 20.56 -4.62 -5.99
C LEU A 431 19.82 -3.65 -6.92
N ALA A 432 20.07 -3.71 -8.23
CA ALA A 432 19.35 -2.89 -9.21
C ALA A 432 17.84 -3.17 -9.25
N GLU A 433 17.42 -4.41 -8.92
CA GLU A 433 15.99 -4.77 -8.82
C GLU A 433 15.33 -4.21 -7.55
N ASP A 434 16.14 -3.85 -6.52
CA ASP A 434 15.68 -3.27 -5.25
C ASP A 434 16.16 -1.82 -5.04
N ASN A 435 16.28 -1.08 -6.12
CA ASN A 435 16.81 0.29 -6.16
C ASN A 435 15.90 1.35 -5.49
N ARG A 436 14.76 0.95 -4.97
CA ARG A 436 13.82 1.80 -4.20
C ARG A 436 13.90 1.59 -2.70
N ASN A 437 14.85 0.80 -2.24
CA ASN A 437 15.14 0.62 -0.83
C ASN A 437 16.47 1.34 -0.48
N PRO A 438 16.47 2.31 0.44
CA PRO A 438 17.68 3.05 0.81
C PRO A 438 18.85 2.15 1.23
N ILE A 439 18.58 1.05 1.90
CA ILE A 439 19.61 0.07 2.32
C ILE A 439 20.26 -0.58 1.10
N SER A 440 19.48 -1.02 0.12
CA SER A 440 20.04 -1.61 -1.12
C SER A 440 20.82 -0.60 -1.94
N VAL A 441 20.34 0.63 -2.04
CA VAL A 441 21.07 1.71 -2.68
C VAL A 441 22.39 2.01 -1.96
N ASN A 442 22.42 1.96 -0.63
CA ASN A 442 23.65 2.10 0.15
C ASN A 442 24.64 0.95 -0.11
N PHE A 443 24.15 -0.29 -0.24
CA PHE A 443 24.98 -1.40 -0.69
C PHE A 443 25.53 -1.20 -2.13
N MET A 444 24.74 -0.62 -3.05
CA MET A 444 25.22 -0.27 -4.39
C MET A 444 26.34 0.78 -4.31
N VAL A 445 26.20 1.82 -3.48
CA VAL A 445 27.26 2.82 -3.24
C VAL A 445 28.56 2.12 -2.80
N ARG A 446 28.48 1.24 -1.81
CA ARG A 446 29.63 0.47 -1.32
C ARG A 446 30.26 -0.39 -2.43
N ALA A 447 29.46 -1.07 -3.23
CA ALA A 447 29.92 -1.89 -4.34
C ALA A 447 30.65 -1.06 -5.41
N TYR A 448 30.09 0.08 -5.85
CA TYR A 448 30.72 0.97 -6.82
C TYR A 448 32.02 1.60 -6.27
N GLN A 449 32.06 1.95 -5.00
CA GLN A 449 33.31 2.42 -4.36
C GLN A 449 34.41 1.36 -4.40
N LYS A 450 34.06 0.08 -4.20
CA LYS A 450 35.01 -1.05 -4.20
C LYS A 450 35.48 -1.44 -5.61
N THR A 451 34.62 -1.27 -6.63
CA THR A 451 34.99 -1.49 -8.03
C THR A 451 35.69 -0.28 -8.66
N GLY A 452 35.74 0.85 -7.97
CA GLY A 452 36.39 2.09 -8.45
C GLY A 452 35.50 2.96 -9.34
N ASP A 453 34.23 2.64 -9.49
CA ASP A 453 33.26 3.47 -10.21
C ASP A 453 32.74 4.61 -9.33
N LYS A 454 33.57 5.64 -9.24
CA LYS A 454 33.30 6.80 -8.40
C LYS A 454 32.06 7.59 -8.87
N ALA A 455 31.82 7.63 -10.20
CA ALA A 455 30.70 8.43 -10.73
C ALA A 455 29.35 7.91 -10.27
N HIS A 456 29.10 6.60 -10.39
CA HIS A 456 27.87 5.99 -9.88
C HIS A 456 27.79 6.00 -8.36
N ALA A 457 28.91 5.82 -7.64
CA ALA A 457 28.92 5.94 -6.19
C ALA A 457 28.51 7.34 -5.71
N ASP A 458 29.03 8.40 -6.33
CA ASP A 458 28.71 9.80 -6.00
C ASP A 458 27.24 10.13 -6.34
N GLU A 459 26.72 9.66 -7.49
CA GLU A 459 25.32 9.83 -7.91
C GLU A 459 24.36 9.20 -6.90
N LEU A 460 24.57 7.95 -6.53
CA LEU A 460 23.71 7.24 -5.58
C LEU A 460 23.84 7.79 -4.16
N SER A 461 25.01 8.28 -3.75
CA SER A 461 25.18 8.97 -2.48
C SER A 461 24.36 10.27 -2.43
N GLN A 462 24.32 11.03 -3.53
CA GLN A 462 23.46 12.21 -3.65
C GLN A 462 21.97 11.83 -3.64
N LEU A 463 21.60 10.73 -4.27
CA LEU A 463 20.24 10.20 -4.22
C LEU A 463 19.83 9.92 -2.78
N LEU A 464 20.66 9.20 -2.02
CA LEU A 464 20.40 8.87 -0.61
C LEU A 464 20.32 10.12 0.28
N ALA A 465 21.19 11.11 0.06
CA ALA A 465 21.16 12.39 0.80
C ALA A 465 19.86 13.18 0.57
N ASN A 466 19.17 12.94 -0.56
CA ASN A 466 17.90 13.56 -0.93
C ASN A 466 16.72 12.58 -0.85
N TRP A 467 16.85 11.52 -0.06
CA TRP A 467 15.76 10.55 0.16
C TRP A 467 14.84 11.05 1.27
N ASN A 468 13.71 11.61 0.89
CA ASN A 468 12.80 12.29 1.80
C ASN A 468 11.53 11.45 2.08
N GLU A 469 11.72 10.15 2.31
CA GLU A 469 10.68 9.24 2.78
C GLU A 469 10.98 8.88 4.25
N PRO A 470 9.99 8.98 5.17
CA PRO A 470 10.23 8.86 6.61
C PRO A 470 10.27 7.40 7.08
N THR A 471 10.98 6.53 6.36
CA THR A 471 11.10 5.11 6.69
C THR A 471 12.25 4.84 7.67
N LEU A 472 12.24 3.65 8.29
CA LEU A 472 13.33 3.20 9.14
C LEU A 472 14.63 3.06 8.34
N GLU A 473 14.54 2.50 7.14
CA GLU A 473 15.69 2.29 6.24
C GLU A 473 16.37 3.62 5.90
N GLN A 474 15.57 4.68 5.62
CA GLN A 474 16.10 6.01 5.40
C GLN A 474 16.74 6.58 6.67
N ALA A 475 16.15 6.37 7.84
CA ALA A 475 16.70 6.85 9.11
C ALA A 475 18.07 6.22 9.41
N LEU A 476 18.23 4.92 9.14
CA LEU A 476 19.48 4.19 9.32
C LEU A 476 20.56 4.68 8.36
N VAL A 477 20.23 4.80 7.07
CA VAL A 477 21.18 5.27 6.05
C VAL A 477 21.58 6.72 6.26
N ALA A 478 20.65 7.58 6.64
CA ALA A 478 20.96 8.99 6.95
C ALA A 478 21.94 9.10 8.14
N ALA A 479 21.77 8.29 9.18
CA ALA A 479 22.68 8.25 10.32
C ALA A 479 24.11 7.81 9.91
N GLU A 480 24.21 6.80 9.03
CA GLU A 480 25.50 6.33 8.48
C GLU A 480 26.20 7.40 7.63
N LEU A 481 25.47 8.06 6.73
CA LEU A 481 26.01 9.14 5.89
C LEU A 481 26.52 10.31 6.73
N HIS A 482 25.82 10.71 7.79
CA HIS A 482 26.26 11.75 8.71
C HIS A 482 27.52 11.36 9.49
N ALA A 483 27.66 10.10 9.89
CA ALA A 483 28.86 9.60 10.57
C ALA A 483 30.10 9.69 9.66
N HIS A 484 29.99 9.25 8.42
CA HIS A 484 31.08 9.33 7.43
C HIS A 484 31.49 10.78 7.09
N THR A 485 30.52 11.70 6.99
CA THR A 485 30.80 13.11 6.73
C THR A 485 31.58 13.74 7.90
N ASN A 486 31.21 13.40 9.14
CA ASN A 486 31.90 13.89 10.34
C ASN A 486 33.30 13.29 10.49
N GLU A 487 33.54 12.04 10.13
CA GLU A 487 34.89 11.43 10.12
C GLU A 487 35.79 12.08 9.05
N SER A 488 35.26 12.30 7.85
CA SER A 488 35.96 12.98 6.77
C SER A 488 36.33 14.42 7.15
N ALA A 489 35.41 15.18 7.77
CA ALA A 489 35.66 16.53 8.26
C ALA A 489 36.71 16.55 9.39
N ARG A 490 36.68 15.58 10.31
CA ARG A 490 37.71 15.45 11.37
C ARG A 490 39.08 15.03 10.83
N SER A 491 39.13 14.26 9.76
CA SER A 491 40.37 13.89 9.07
C SER A 491 40.98 15.13 8.36
N PHE A 492 40.15 15.97 7.74
CA PHE A 492 40.58 17.19 7.06
C PHE A 492 41.11 18.29 8.04
N MET A 493 40.55 18.36 9.26
CA MET A 493 41.02 19.27 10.30
C MET A 493 42.29 18.79 11.04
N ARG A 494 42.74 17.56 10.79
CA ARG A 494 43.98 17.00 11.35
C ARG A 494 45.16 17.02 10.37
N MET A 495 44.97 17.47 9.13
CA MET A 495 45.99 17.81 8.13
C MET A 495 46.30 19.31 8.16
#